data_f7555d2722366ea0722564397c13cc94
#
_entry.id   f7555d2722366ea0722564397c13cc94
#
_cell.length_a   1.000
_cell.length_b   1.000
_cell.length_c   1.000
_cell.angle_alpha   90.00
_cell.angle_beta   90.00
_cell.angle_gamma   90.00
#
_symmetry.space_group_name_H-M   'P 1'
#
loop_
_entity.id
_entity.type
_entity.pdbx_description
1 polymer ?
#
loop_
_entity_poly.entity_id
_entity_poly.type
_entity_poly.pdbx_seq_one_letter_code
_entity_poly.pdbx_strand_id
1 'polypeptide(L)'
;NEVQMRLSDHAEKYVKDNQLRARTIAANCRRFERVTGISDAALISTKLLNAFRQACVALKLSTDTIEKTITDVSTIVKHVCGSLPDAGKRLKRKRPDPNPVPIEDLDAMFFASPIWLQKWIAIDYWTGARLADSVRLFLLLDAPRDVVTLNAEKTGLRHQWPVPPWLATWMRPIESPIKKPTLYFRKVLSSAIAQACSDAGVTAVTAKQFRQRSITEWTRANATAGAIVHGSGLGVMAHYLDPLSVLESAAPRVRLPACFGACSQEASEATLLDHYRRLDPSAQGLMFGMAERLAAG
;
A
#
# COMPACT_ATOMS: atom_id res chain seq x y z
N ASN A 1 -29.71 36.82 15.65
CA ASN A 1 -29.73 35.42 15.16
C ASN A 1 -28.30 35.00 14.93
N GLU A 2 -27.66 34.38 15.92
CA GLU A 2 -26.40 33.66 15.68
C GLU A 2 -26.70 32.55 14.66
N VAL A 3 -26.03 32.62 13.52
CA VAL A 3 -26.13 31.57 12.53
C VAL A 3 -25.51 30.31 13.16
N GLN A 4 -26.34 29.37 13.54
CA GLN A 4 -25.92 28.09 14.15
C GLN A 4 -24.97 27.37 13.20
N MET A 5 -23.72 27.17 13.62
CA MET A 5 -22.67 26.58 12.81
C MET A 5 -23.00 25.10 12.56
N ARG A 6 -22.90 24.65 11.33
CA ARG A 6 -23.15 23.25 10.97
C ARG A 6 -22.07 22.31 11.51
N LEU A 7 -22.41 21.03 11.72
CA LEU A 7 -21.48 20.00 12.15
C LEU A 7 -20.24 19.90 11.22
N SER A 8 -20.45 20.00 9.91
CA SER A 8 -19.37 20.00 8.93
C SER A 8 -18.43 21.20 9.04
N ASP A 9 -18.96 22.39 9.40
CA ASP A 9 -18.16 23.61 9.57
C ASP A 9 -17.34 23.52 10.87
N HIS A 10 -17.93 23.00 11.93
CA HIS A 10 -17.18 22.65 13.16
C HIS A 10 -16.05 21.65 12.86
N ALA A 11 -16.29 20.67 11.98
CA ALA A 11 -15.28 19.71 11.59
C ALA A 11 -14.13 20.34 10.79
N GLU A 12 -14.42 21.28 9.90
CA GLU A 12 -13.39 22.02 9.16
C GLU A 12 -12.53 22.87 10.09
N LYS A 13 -13.16 23.59 11.03
CA LYS A 13 -12.47 24.35 12.06
C LYS A 13 -11.59 23.45 12.93
N TYR A 14 -12.14 22.32 13.43
CA TYR A 14 -11.40 21.36 14.24
C TYR A 14 -10.16 20.85 13.52
N VAL A 15 -10.27 20.50 12.24
CA VAL A 15 -9.15 20.02 11.42
C VAL A 15 -8.08 21.08 11.26
N LYS A 16 -8.48 22.35 11.05
CA LYS A 16 -7.57 23.49 10.93
C LYS A 16 -6.85 23.77 12.26
N ASP A 17 -7.60 23.87 13.35
CA ASP A 17 -7.06 24.23 14.67
C ASP A 17 -6.09 23.16 15.22
N ASN A 18 -6.32 21.88 14.90
CA ASN A 18 -5.46 20.76 15.31
C ASN A 18 -4.41 20.37 14.26
N GLN A 19 -4.24 21.15 13.18
CA GLN A 19 -3.31 20.87 12.08
C GLN A 19 -3.43 19.43 11.50
N LEU A 20 -4.63 18.85 11.54
CA LEU A 20 -4.87 17.50 11.09
C LEU A 20 -4.91 17.45 9.56
N ARG A 21 -4.26 16.46 8.95
CA ARG A 21 -4.33 16.19 7.50
C ARG A 21 -5.70 15.65 7.04
N ALA A 22 -6.71 15.65 7.90
CA ALA A 22 -7.93 14.88 7.73
C ALA A 22 -9.05 15.65 7.02
N ARG A 23 -8.94 15.83 5.70
CA ARG A 23 -10.10 16.17 4.84
C ARG A 23 -11.29 15.20 5.00
N THR A 24 -11.03 14.03 5.58
CA THR A 24 -12.02 12.95 5.75
C THR A 24 -13.04 13.26 6.83
N ILE A 25 -12.66 13.95 7.92
CA ILE A 25 -13.58 14.24 9.04
C ILE A 25 -14.75 15.12 8.56
N ALA A 26 -14.45 16.24 7.92
CA ALA A 26 -15.50 17.12 7.38
C ALA A 26 -16.37 16.42 6.32
N ALA A 27 -15.77 15.58 5.45
CA ALA A 27 -16.52 14.80 4.47
C ALA A 27 -17.45 13.76 5.13
N ASN A 28 -17.04 13.16 6.25
CA ASN A 28 -17.87 12.23 7.02
C ASN A 28 -18.99 12.99 7.76
N CYS A 29 -18.74 14.16 8.31
CA CYS A 29 -19.78 15.01 8.89
C CYS A 29 -20.83 15.42 7.84
N ARG A 30 -20.40 15.86 6.63
CA ARG A 30 -21.32 16.14 5.52
C ARG A 30 -22.13 14.91 5.08
N ARG A 31 -21.55 13.71 5.12
CA ARG A 31 -22.28 12.46 4.85
C ARG A 31 -23.35 12.22 5.89
N PHE A 32 -23.01 12.40 7.17
CA PHE A 32 -23.96 12.27 8.27
C PHE A 32 -25.12 13.26 8.12
N GLU A 33 -24.82 14.53 7.91
CA GLU A 33 -25.82 15.58 7.67
C GLU A 33 -26.77 15.22 6.50
N ARG A 34 -26.21 14.73 5.39
CA ARG A 34 -26.97 14.37 4.19
C ARG A 34 -27.93 13.19 4.46
N VAL A 35 -27.50 12.21 5.22
CA VAL A 35 -28.30 11.00 5.50
C VAL A 35 -29.36 11.25 6.57
N THR A 36 -29.04 12.07 7.58
CA THR A 36 -29.95 12.30 8.73
C THR A 36 -30.78 13.58 8.61
N GLY A 37 -30.37 14.53 7.78
CA GLY A 37 -30.92 15.88 7.73
C GLY A 37 -30.53 16.77 8.93
N ILE A 38 -29.72 16.26 9.86
CA ILE A 38 -29.33 16.98 11.09
C ILE A 38 -27.91 17.53 10.96
N SER A 39 -27.78 18.84 11.17
CA SER A 39 -26.49 19.57 11.13
C SER A 39 -26.08 20.16 12.48
N ASP A 40 -26.96 20.15 13.47
CA ASP A 40 -26.68 20.64 14.82
C ASP A 40 -26.04 19.55 15.67
N ALA A 41 -24.83 19.83 16.19
CA ALA A 41 -24.08 18.90 17.03
C ALA A 41 -24.82 18.56 18.33
N ALA A 42 -25.58 19.52 18.90
CA ALA A 42 -26.32 19.32 20.15
C ALA A 42 -27.49 18.33 20.04
N LEU A 43 -28.01 18.12 18.84
CA LEU A 43 -29.11 17.18 18.57
C LEU A 43 -28.64 15.75 18.32
N ILE A 44 -27.34 15.48 18.28
CA ILE A 44 -26.77 14.17 17.96
C ILE A 44 -26.81 13.29 19.19
N SER A 45 -27.72 12.32 19.19
CA SER A 45 -27.94 11.32 20.23
C SER A 45 -27.55 9.92 19.77
N THR A 46 -27.42 8.99 20.72
CA THR A 46 -27.26 7.55 20.44
C THR A 46 -28.36 7.01 19.51
N LYS A 47 -29.60 7.46 19.68
CA LYS A 47 -30.75 7.06 18.82
C LYS A 47 -30.49 7.50 17.36
N LEU A 48 -30.02 8.73 17.16
CA LEU A 48 -29.73 9.28 15.83
C LEU A 48 -28.55 8.57 15.18
N LEU A 49 -27.47 8.26 15.93
CA LEU A 49 -26.34 7.49 15.44
C LEU A 49 -26.74 6.08 14.98
N ASN A 50 -27.64 5.44 15.72
CA ASN A 50 -28.17 4.13 15.33
C ASN A 50 -29.09 4.21 14.10
N ALA A 51 -29.93 5.23 13.99
CA ALA A 51 -30.73 5.48 12.79
C ALA A 51 -29.85 5.73 11.56
N PHE A 52 -28.76 6.50 11.71
CA PHE A 52 -27.75 6.67 10.66
C PHE A 52 -27.13 5.34 10.22
N ARG A 53 -26.77 4.44 11.17
CA ARG A 53 -26.26 3.10 10.82
C ARG A 53 -27.23 2.33 9.96
N GLN A 54 -28.50 2.26 10.37
CA GLN A 54 -29.54 1.54 9.62
C GLN A 54 -29.74 2.12 8.22
N ALA A 55 -29.82 3.43 8.10
CA ALA A 55 -29.93 4.10 6.80
C ALA A 55 -28.73 3.82 5.88
N CYS A 56 -27.51 3.86 6.43
CA CYS A 56 -26.30 3.57 5.66
C CYS A 56 -26.18 2.10 5.25
N VAL A 57 -26.67 1.16 6.07
CA VAL A 57 -26.77 -0.27 5.69
C VAL A 57 -27.74 -0.44 4.54
N ALA A 58 -28.91 0.21 4.58
CA ALA A 58 -29.89 0.21 3.48
C ALA A 58 -29.31 0.79 2.19
N LEU A 59 -28.43 1.82 2.31
CA LEU A 59 -27.66 2.40 1.19
C LEU A 59 -26.46 1.55 0.76
N LYS A 60 -26.29 0.35 1.30
CA LYS A 60 -25.18 -0.60 1.00
C LYS A 60 -23.78 -0.02 1.20
N LEU A 61 -23.62 0.93 2.11
CA LEU A 61 -22.30 1.45 2.47
C LEU A 61 -21.52 0.38 3.26
N SER A 62 -20.18 0.39 3.09
CA SER A 62 -19.32 -0.52 3.84
C SER A 62 -19.36 -0.23 5.35
N THR A 63 -19.30 -1.26 6.17
CA THR A 63 -19.23 -1.16 7.63
C THR A 63 -18.13 -0.21 8.10
N ASP A 64 -16.96 -0.26 7.44
CA ASP A 64 -15.84 0.63 7.78
C ASP A 64 -16.18 2.10 7.51
N THR A 65 -16.87 2.40 6.42
CA THR A 65 -17.34 3.75 6.09
C THR A 65 -18.34 4.25 7.13
N ILE A 66 -19.29 3.39 7.53
CA ILE A 66 -20.32 3.72 8.51
C ILE A 66 -19.67 4.03 9.87
N GLU A 67 -18.87 3.09 10.40
CA GLU A 67 -18.28 3.22 11.73
C GLU A 67 -17.22 4.34 11.79
N LYS A 68 -16.48 4.57 10.70
CA LYS A 68 -15.57 5.71 10.60
C LYS A 68 -16.34 7.04 10.62
N THR A 69 -17.46 7.13 9.90
CA THR A 69 -18.32 8.32 9.92
C THR A 69 -18.82 8.60 11.34
N ILE A 70 -19.33 7.59 12.06
CA ILE A 70 -19.80 7.74 13.44
C ILE A 70 -18.67 8.18 14.36
N THR A 71 -17.48 7.59 14.24
CA THR A 71 -16.31 7.97 15.05
C THR A 71 -15.96 9.44 14.83
N ASP A 72 -15.92 9.89 13.58
CA ASP A 72 -15.57 11.26 13.23
C ASP A 72 -16.63 12.25 13.72
N VAL A 73 -17.92 11.94 13.53
CA VAL A 73 -19.06 12.74 14.05
C VAL A 73 -18.99 12.84 15.57
N SER A 74 -18.80 11.71 16.27
CA SER A 74 -18.70 11.68 17.74
C SER A 74 -17.51 12.52 18.24
N THR A 75 -16.40 12.53 17.51
CA THR A 75 -15.22 13.37 17.84
C THR A 75 -15.59 14.85 17.79
N ILE A 76 -16.32 15.30 16.77
CA ILE A 76 -16.73 16.68 16.61
C ILE A 76 -17.77 17.05 17.66
N VAL A 77 -18.77 16.19 17.92
CA VAL A 77 -19.76 16.41 18.98
C VAL A 77 -19.08 16.58 20.33
N LYS A 78 -18.10 15.73 20.68
CA LYS A 78 -17.31 15.89 21.90
C LYS A 78 -16.59 17.23 21.95
N HIS A 79 -16.00 17.65 20.83
CA HIS A 79 -15.30 18.93 20.75
C HIS A 79 -16.23 20.13 20.96
N VAL A 80 -17.44 20.09 20.40
CA VAL A 80 -18.43 21.18 20.45
C VAL A 80 -19.22 21.20 21.75
N CYS A 81 -19.71 20.01 22.18
CA CYS A 81 -20.64 19.88 23.30
C CYS A 81 -19.97 19.43 24.62
N GLY A 82 -18.66 19.17 24.61
CA GLY A 82 -17.91 18.71 25.78
C GLY A 82 -18.16 17.25 26.18
N SER A 83 -19.23 16.63 25.70
CA SER A 83 -19.60 15.23 26.00
C SER A 83 -19.62 14.36 24.76
N LEU A 84 -19.29 13.08 24.95
CA LEU A 84 -19.31 12.10 23.87
C LEU A 84 -20.68 11.38 23.90
N PRO A 85 -21.46 11.39 22.81
CA PRO A 85 -22.64 10.56 22.74
C PRO A 85 -22.22 9.09 22.74
N ASP A 86 -22.97 8.25 23.47
CA ASP A 86 -22.75 6.80 23.40
C ASP A 86 -22.99 6.35 21.95
N ALA A 87 -21.92 5.90 21.29
CA ALA A 87 -22.00 5.47 19.90
C ALA A 87 -22.76 4.14 19.73
N GLY A 88 -23.19 3.48 20.82
CA GLY A 88 -23.89 2.20 20.80
C GLY A 88 -23.03 1.04 20.26
N LYS A 89 -23.68 -0.08 20.00
CA LYS A 89 -23.01 -1.29 19.51
C LYS A 89 -22.51 -1.11 18.08
N ARG A 90 -21.21 -1.25 17.88
CA ARG A 90 -20.58 -1.19 16.55
C ARG A 90 -21.02 -2.36 15.67
N LEU A 91 -21.14 -2.10 14.37
CA LEU A 91 -21.33 -3.17 13.39
C LEU A 91 -20.09 -4.07 13.36
N LYS A 92 -20.32 -5.39 13.30
CA LYS A 92 -19.22 -6.35 13.15
C LYS A 92 -18.55 -6.14 11.81
N ARG A 93 -17.24 -5.90 11.82
CA ARG A 93 -16.43 -5.82 10.60
C ARG A 93 -16.21 -7.22 10.05
N LYS A 94 -16.66 -7.46 8.84
CA LYS A 94 -16.19 -8.61 8.07
C LYS A 94 -14.87 -8.19 7.40
N ARG A 95 -13.76 -8.63 7.95
CA ARG A 95 -12.46 -8.44 7.27
C ARG A 95 -12.47 -9.33 6.04
N PRO A 96 -12.23 -8.79 4.83
CA PRO A 96 -12.04 -9.64 3.67
C PRO A 96 -10.79 -10.49 3.90
N ASP A 97 -10.83 -11.73 3.42
CA ASP A 97 -9.66 -12.60 3.45
C ASP A 97 -8.51 -11.95 2.67
N PRO A 98 -7.26 -12.20 3.08
CA PRO A 98 -6.11 -11.78 2.30
C PRO A 98 -6.21 -12.34 0.87
N ASN A 99 -6.05 -11.46 -0.10
CA ASN A 99 -6.02 -11.84 -1.52
C ASN A 99 -4.69 -11.34 -2.11
N PRO A 100 -3.56 -12.01 -1.83
CA PRO A 100 -2.27 -11.65 -2.39
C PRO A 100 -2.22 -11.98 -3.89
N VAL A 101 -1.47 -11.19 -4.67
CA VAL A 101 -1.23 -11.52 -6.07
C VAL A 101 -0.61 -12.93 -6.19
N PRO A 102 -1.07 -13.82 -7.07
CA PRO A 102 -0.41 -15.09 -7.34
C PRO A 102 1.05 -14.87 -7.79
N ILE A 103 1.95 -15.78 -7.43
CA ILE A 103 3.37 -15.61 -7.81
C ILE A 103 3.53 -15.72 -9.32
N GLU A 104 2.81 -16.63 -9.93
CA GLU A 104 2.80 -16.89 -11.37
C GLU A 104 2.31 -15.65 -12.15
N ASP A 105 1.27 -14.99 -11.65
CA ASP A 105 0.76 -13.73 -12.23
C ASP A 105 1.77 -12.59 -12.04
N LEU A 106 2.49 -12.59 -10.90
CA LEU A 106 3.51 -11.59 -10.61
C LEU A 106 4.69 -11.73 -11.59
N ASP A 107 5.13 -12.94 -11.87
CA ASP A 107 6.20 -13.20 -12.85
C ASP A 107 5.79 -12.70 -14.25
N ALA A 108 4.61 -13.10 -14.73
CA ALA A 108 4.09 -12.68 -16.03
C ALA A 108 3.98 -11.14 -16.13
N MET A 109 3.41 -10.52 -15.11
CA MET A 109 3.23 -9.09 -15.02
C MET A 109 4.56 -8.32 -14.94
N PHE A 110 5.55 -8.87 -14.22
CA PHE A 110 6.86 -8.27 -14.11
C PHE A 110 7.54 -8.14 -15.48
N PHE A 111 7.54 -9.19 -16.28
CA PHE A 111 8.12 -9.16 -17.62
C PHE A 111 7.35 -8.26 -18.60
N ALA A 112 6.05 -8.13 -18.45
CA ALA A 112 5.23 -7.20 -19.23
C ALA A 112 5.36 -5.73 -18.77
N SER A 113 6.02 -5.48 -17.65
CA SER A 113 6.13 -4.15 -17.04
C SER A 113 7.28 -3.33 -17.62
N PRO A 114 7.14 -1.99 -17.76
CA PRO A 114 8.28 -1.12 -18.02
C PRO A 114 9.29 -1.18 -16.86
N ILE A 115 10.57 -0.95 -17.14
CA ILE A 115 11.69 -1.15 -16.20
C ILE A 115 11.52 -0.41 -14.86
N TRP A 116 10.91 0.78 -14.87
CA TRP A 116 10.64 1.51 -13.64
C TRP A 116 9.58 0.82 -12.76
N LEU A 117 8.58 0.18 -13.38
CA LEU A 117 7.56 -0.57 -12.66
C LEU A 117 8.14 -1.89 -12.11
N GLN A 118 9.02 -2.55 -12.86
CA GLN A 118 9.78 -3.71 -12.40
C GLN A 118 10.59 -3.38 -11.13
N LYS A 119 11.32 -2.25 -11.13
CA LYS A 119 12.02 -1.76 -9.93
C LYS A 119 11.07 -1.55 -8.76
N TRP A 120 9.91 -0.90 -8.99
CA TRP A 120 8.94 -0.69 -7.94
C TRP A 120 8.39 -2.02 -7.40
N ILE A 121 8.06 -2.96 -8.28
CA ILE A 121 7.57 -4.31 -7.91
C ILE A 121 8.62 -5.03 -7.05
N ALA A 122 9.89 -5.01 -7.45
CA ALA A 122 10.97 -5.66 -6.71
C ALA A 122 11.11 -5.07 -5.28
N ILE A 123 11.09 -3.75 -5.15
CA ILE A 123 11.16 -3.05 -3.86
C ILE A 123 9.92 -3.36 -3.00
N ASP A 124 8.71 -3.25 -3.57
CA ASP A 124 7.47 -3.46 -2.82
C ASP A 124 7.30 -4.91 -2.38
N TYR A 125 7.67 -5.86 -3.24
CA TYR A 125 7.67 -7.29 -2.90
C TYR A 125 8.59 -7.60 -1.73
N TRP A 126 9.80 -7.05 -1.72
CA TRP A 126 10.75 -7.31 -0.64
C TRP A 126 10.38 -6.62 0.66
N THR A 127 10.06 -5.35 0.57
CA THR A 127 9.85 -4.53 1.76
C THR A 127 8.44 -4.65 2.32
N GLY A 128 7.45 -5.01 1.52
CA GLY A 128 6.05 -4.99 1.91
C GLY A 128 5.61 -3.62 2.45
N ALA A 129 6.27 -2.54 2.05
CA ALA A 129 6.01 -1.20 2.54
C ALA A 129 4.58 -0.73 2.19
N ARG A 130 4.04 0.25 2.93
CA ARG A 130 2.79 0.88 2.50
C ARG A 130 3.02 1.65 1.21
N LEU A 131 1.99 1.79 0.37
CA LEU A 131 2.11 2.40 -0.95
C LEU A 131 2.87 3.74 -0.95
N ALA A 132 2.59 4.64 0.00
CA ALA A 132 3.32 5.91 0.10
C ALA A 132 4.79 5.70 0.45
N ASP A 133 5.08 4.73 1.33
CA ASP A 133 6.42 4.39 1.78
C ASP A 133 7.19 3.64 0.68
N SER A 134 6.55 2.73 -0.08
CA SER A 134 7.20 2.02 -1.19
C SER A 134 7.59 2.95 -2.34
N VAL A 135 6.78 3.97 -2.62
CA VAL A 135 7.14 5.00 -3.60
C VAL A 135 8.30 5.87 -3.12
N ARG A 136 8.35 6.19 -1.83
CA ARG A 136 9.52 6.89 -1.27
C ARG A 136 10.79 6.06 -1.37
N LEU A 137 10.71 4.76 -1.08
CA LEU A 137 11.81 3.83 -1.26
C LEU A 137 12.25 3.76 -2.73
N PHE A 138 11.31 3.62 -3.66
CA PHE A 138 11.58 3.63 -5.10
C PHE A 138 12.40 4.86 -5.54
N LEU A 139 12.07 6.04 -5.00
CA LEU A 139 12.76 7.29 -5.32
C LEU A 139 14.11 7.46 -4.61
N LEU A 140 14.30 6.81 -3.46
CA LEU A 140 15.52 6.92 -2.64
C LEU A 140 16.57 5.87 -2.96
N LEU A 141 16.17 4.75 -3.58
CA LEU A 141 17.07 3.63 -3.85
C LEU A 141 17.70 3.77 -5.24
N ASP A 142 18.66 4.66 -5.35
CA ASP A 142 19.42 5.02 -6.55
C ASP A 142 20.86 4.47 -6.57
N ALA A 143 21.32 3.88 -5.46
CA ALA A 143 22.61 3.24 -5.31
C ALA A 143 22.51 1.98 -4.44
N PRO A 144 23.36 0.95 -4.69
CA PRO A 144 23.42 -0.26 -3.87
C PRO A 144 23.74 0.05 -2.42
N ARG A 145 23.14 -0.72 -1.50
CA ARG A 145 23.39 -0.67 -0.06
C ARG A 145 23.01 -2.01 0.58
N ASP A 146 23.58 -2.32 1.73
CA ASP A 146 23.34 -3.61 2.41
C ASP A 146 22.01 -3.61 3.18
N VAL A 147 21.57 -2.45 3.62
CA VAL A 147 20.34 -2.29 4.41
C VAL A 147 19.52 -1.10 3.88
N VAL A 148 18.25 -1.35 3.64
CA VAL A 148 17.27 -0.29 3.35
C VAL A 148 16.67 0.20 4.67
N THR A 149 16.67 1.49 4.89
CA THR A 149 16.06 2.12 6.07
C THR A 149 15.03 3.16 5.67
N LEU A 150 13.88 3.14 6.32
CA LEU A 150 12.82 4.12 6.12
C LEU A 150 12.06 4.39 7.41
N ASN A 151 11.76 5.66 7.69
CA ASN A 151 10.78 6.04 8.69
C ASN A 151 9.39 6.07 8.05
N ALA A 152 8.48 5.20 8.50
CA ALA A 152 7.13 5.10 7.95
C ALA A 152 6.34 6.39 8.17
N GLU A 153 5.77 6.97 7.11
CA GLU A 153 5.06 8.26 7.18
C GLU A 153 3.87 8.23 8.15
N LYS A 154 3.14 7.11 8.19
CA LYS A 154 1.92 7.00 9.00
C LYS A 154 2.17 6.80 10.48
N THR A 155 3.26 6.13 10.85
CA THR A 155 3.51 5.67 12.24
C THR A 155 4.76 6.25 12.84
N GLY A 156 5.63 6.88 12.04
CA GLY A 156 6.95 7.35 12.47
C GLY A 156 7.95 6.21 12.77
N LEU A 157 7.51 4.95 12.70
CA LEU A 157 8.37 3.81 13.01
C LEU A 157 9.49 3.67 11.98
N ARG A 158 10.69 3.46 12.48
CA ARG A 158 11.84 3.12 11.64
C ARG A 158 11.77 1.65 11.24
N HIS A 159 11.75 1.41 9.95
CA HIS A 159 11.84 0.09 9.36
C HIS A 159 13.20 -0.10 8.70
N GLN A 160 13.75 -1.30 8.79
CA GLN A 160 15.00 -1.71 8.17
C GLN A 160 14.79 -3.06 7.49
N TRP A 161 15.36 -3.25 6.30
CA TRP A 161 15.31 -4.50 5.56
C TRP A 161 16.71 -4.84 5.05
N PRO A 162 17.16 -6.10 5.19
CA PRO A 162 18.38 -6.55 4.53
C PRO A 162 18.19 -6.52 3.02
N VAL A 163 19.25 -6.25 2.29
CA VAL A 163 19.22 -6.19 0.82
C VAL A 163 19.88 -7.44 0.26
N PRO A 164 19.11 -8.36 -0.33
CA PRO A 164 19.69 -9.49 -1.02
C PRO A 164 20.34 -9.06 -2.35
N PRO A 165 21.30 -9.83 -2.87
CA PRO A 165 22.02 -9.48 -4.10
C PRO A 165 21.11 -9.16 -5.29
N TRP A 166 20.03 -9.91 -5.49
CA TRP A 166 19.08 -9.67 -6.57
C TRP A 166 18.37 -8.32 -6.45
N LEU A 167 18.08 -7.83 -5.23
CA LEU A 167 17.45 -6.53 -5.03
C LEU A 167 18.45 -5.39 -5.26
N ALA A 168 19.73 -5.60 -4.92
CA ALA A 168 20.78 -4.62 -5.15
C ALA A 168 20.90 -4.23 -6.63
N THR A 169 20.62 -5.14 -7.56
CA THR A 169 20.64 -4.86 -9.01
C THR A 169 19.59 -3.82 -9.44
N TRP A 170 18.51 -3.69 -8.68
CA TRP A 170 17.46 -2.70 -8.89
C TRP A 170 17.74 -1.35 -8.22
N MET A 171 18.74 -1.27 -7.35
CA MET A 171 19.12 -0.04 -6.65
C MET A 171 20.03 0.83 -7.54
N ARG A 172 19.45 1.34 -8.60
CA ARG A 172 20.10 2.24 -9.57
C ARG A 172 19.11 3.30 -10.03
N PRO A 173 19.60 4.44 -10.54
CA PRO A 173 18.74 5.41 -11.19
C PRO A 173 18.02 4.78 -12.40
N ILE A 174 16.70 4.94 -12.44
CA ILE A 174 15.86 4.48 -13.56
C ILE A 174 14.92 5.62 -13.91
N GLU A 175 14.83 5.92 -15.19
CA GLU A 175 13.88 6.90 -15.68
C GLU A 175 12.44 6.47 -15.37
N SER A 176 11.66 7.36 -14.78
CA SER A 176 10.31 7.08 -14.32
C SER A 176 9.40 8.30 -14.47
N PRO A 177 8.11 8.11 -14.77
CA PRO A 177 7.12 9.17 -14.71
C PRO A 177 6.84 9.65 -13.28
N ILE A 178 7.29 8.89 -12.28
CA ILE A 178 7.13 9.23 -10.86
C ILE A 178 8.39 9.99 -10.41
N LYS A 179 8.27 11.31 -10.26
CA LYS A 179 9.40 12.17 -9.81
C LYS A 179 9.28 12.60 -8.35
N LYS A 180 8.07 12.54 -7.75
CA LYS A 180 7.80 12.99 -6.37
C LYS A 180 6.71 12.11 -5.75
N PRO A 181 6.72 11.88 -4.42
CA PRO A 181 5.70 11.10 -3.71
C PRO A 181 4.40 11.92 -3.51
N THR A 182 3.76 12.35 -4.58
CA THR A 182 2.52 13.12 -4.58
C THR A 182 1.30 12.22 -4.78
N LEU A 183 0.08 12.74 -4.61
CA LEU A 183 -1.14 11.99 -4.90
C LEU A 183 -1.22 11.52 -6.36
N TYR A 184 -0.56 12.21 -7.27
CA TYR A 184 -0.51 11.86 -8.69
C TYR A 184 0.15 10.51 -8.92
N PHE A 185 1.18 10.13 -8.14
CA PHE A 185 1.86 8.83 -8.32
C PHE A 185 0.91 7.64 -8.18
N ARG A 186 -0.12 7.75 -7.33
CA ARG A 186 -1.10 6.66 -7.15
C ARG A 186 -1.85 6.36 -8.45
N LYS A 187 -2.22 7.41 -9.18
CA LYS A 187 -2.92 7.25 -10.46
C LYS A 187 -1.98 6.65 -11.51
N VAL A 188 -0.76 7.17 -11.64
CA VAL A 188 0.25 6.66 -12.56
C VAL A 188 0.56 5.19 -12.29
N LEU A 189 0.84 4.85 -11.03
CA LEU A 189 1.17 3.48 -10.64
C LEU A 189 -0.02 2.53 -10.87
N SER A 190 -1.25 2.91 -10.48
CA SER A 190 -2.43 2.07 -10.69
C SER A 190 -2.71 1.84 -12.17
N SER A 191 -2.54 2.85 -13.02
CA SER A 191 -2.69 2.69 -14.47
C SER A 191 -1.62 1.78 -15.06
N ALA A 192 -0.37 1.93 -14.62
CA ALA A 192 0.72 1.08 -15.10
C ALA A 192 0.57 -0.38 -14.67
N ILE A 193 0.14 -0.62 -13.43
CA ILE A 193 -0.18 -1.97 -12.95
C ILE A 193 -1.32 -2.58 -13.78
N ALA A 194 -2.39 -1.83 -14.03
CA ALA A 194 -3.52 -2.32 -14.83
C ALA A 194 -3.10 -2.64 -16.28
N GLN A 195 -2.25 -1.81 -16.88
CA GLN A 195 -1.70 -2.06 -18.22
C GLN A 195 -0.83 -3.32 -18.22
N ALA A 196 0.11 -3.48 -17.27
CA ALA A 196 0.95 -4.65 -17.16
C ALA A 196 0.14 -5.95 -16.95
N CYS A 197 -0.94 -5.91 -16.18
CA CYS A 197 -1.87 -7.05 -16.05
C CYS A 197 -2.52 -7.39 -17.38
N SER A 198 -2.99 -6.38 -18.13
CA SER A 198 -3.60 -6.56 -19.45
C SER A 198 -2.61 -7.17 -20.44
N ASP A 199 -1.39 -6.64 -20.50
CA ASP A 199 -0.34 -7.09 -21.42
C ASP A 199 0.14 -8.52 -21.09
N ALA A 200 0.12 -8.88 -19.80
CA ALA A 200 0.45 -10.23 -19.32
C ALA A 200 -0.73 -11.22 -19.42
N GLY A 201 -1.94 -10.76 -19.75
CA GLY A 201 -3.13 -11.61 -19.78
C GLY A 201 -3.57 -12.13 -18.41
N VAL A 202 -3.19 -11.45 -17.31
CA VAL A 202 -3.52 -11.85 -15.93
C VAL A 202 -4.64 -11.00 -15.34
N THR A 203 -5.25 -11.51 -14.27
CA THR A 203 -6.32 -10.78 -13.56
C THR A 203 -5.79 -9.46 -13.00
N ALA A 204 -6.57 -8.39 -13.15
CA ALA A 204 -6.22 -7.07 -12.63
C ALA A 204 -5.95 -7.11 -11.12
N VAL A 205 -4.77 -6.64 -10.72
CA VAL A 205 -4.34 -6.55 -9.32
C VAL A 205 -4.12 -5.11 -8.90
N THR A 206 -3.97 -4.90 -7.61
CA THR A 206 -3.75 -3.59 -6.99
C THR A 206 -2.44 -3.58 -6.21
N ALA A 207 -1.85 -2.41 -6.00
CA ALA A 207 -0.66 -2.23 -5.17
C ALA A 207 -0.81 -2.85 -3.76
N LYS A 208 -2.05 -2.90 -3.21
CA LYS A 208 -2.31 -3.55 -1.93
C LYS A 208 -2.02 -5.06 -1.96
N GLN A 209 -2.29 -5.73 -3.07
CA GLN A 209 -2.11 -7.18 -3.21
C GLN A 209 -0.64 -7.57 -3.29
N PHE A 210 0.23 -6.70 -3.84
CA PHE A 210 1.70 -6.88 -3.77
C PHE A 210 2.18 -6.88 -2.32
N ARG A 211 1.79 -5.87 -1.54
CA ARG A 211 2.10 -5.84 -0.11
C ARG A 211 1.56 -7.06 0.64
N GLN A 212 0.36 -7.54 0.31
CA GLN A 212 -0.20 -8.75 0.89
C GLN A 212 0.66 -9.98 0.55
N ARG A 213 1.15 -10.07 -0.69
CA ARG A 213 2.06 -11.13 -1.11
C ARG A 213 3.37 -11.09 -0.33
N SER A 214 4.04 -9.95 -0.26
CA SER A 214 5.24 -9.75 0.55
C SER A 214 5.06 -10.25 1.99
N ILE A 215 4.04 -9.72 2.68
CA ILE A 215 3.75 -10.09 4.07
C ILE A 215 3.49 -11.59 4.19
N THR A 216 2.78 -12.20 3.23
CA THR A 216 2.51 -13.64 3.22
C THR A 216 3.81 -14.45 3.14
N GLU A 217 4.73 -14.07 2.25
CA GLU A 217 5.99 -14.82 2.08
C GLU A 217 6.93 -14.64 3.29
N TRP A 218 7.02 -13.42 3.83
CA TRP A 218 7.75 -13.19 5.08
C TRP A 218 7.15 -13.95 6.27
N THR A 219 5.81 -14.03 6.36
CA THR A 219 5.13 -14.79 7.41
C THR A 219 5.37 -16.30 7.28
N ARG A 220 5.43 -16.82 6.06
CA ARG A 220 5.77 -18.22 5.79
C ARG A 220 7.23 -18.53 6.16
N ALA A 221 8.13 -17.63 5.85
CA ALA A 221 9.54 -17.75 6.22
C ALA A 221 9.74 -17.70 7.74
N ASN A 222 9.07 -16.76 8.40
CA ASN A 222 9.07 -16.57 9.86
C ASN A 222 7.91 -15.67 10.27
N ALA A 223 7.04 -16.13 11.17
CA ALA A 223 5.88 -15.37 11.63
C ALA A 223 6.24 -14.00 12.24
N THR A 224 7.34 -13.92 13.00
CA THR A 224 7.83 -12.66 13.58
C THR A 224 8.32 -11.70 12.49
N ALA A 225 9.05 -12.20 11.49
CA ALA A 225 9.47 -11.41 10.34
C ALA A 225 8.26 -10.83 9.59
N GLY A 226 7.22 -11.64 9.34
CA GLY A 226 5.96 -11.18 8.75
C GLY A 226 5.29 -10.07 9.56
N ALA A 227 5.28 -10.17 10.88
CA ALA A 227 4.74 -9.13 11.77
C ALA A 227 5.55 -7.82 11.69
N ILE A 228 6.88 -7.91 11.63
CA ILE A 228 7.79 -6.76 11.44
C ILE A 228 7.50 -6.07 10.11
N VAL A 229 7.45 -6.81 9.01
CA VAL A 229 7.18 -6.27 7.66
C VAL A 229 5.76 -5.67 7.59
N HIS A 230 4.79 -6.29 8.23
CA HIS A 230 3.45 -5.72 8.33
C HIS A 230 3.43 -4.41 9.13
N GLY A 231 4.37 -4.21 10.06
CA GLY A 231 4.37 -3.09 11.00
C GLY A 231 3.22 -3.21 12.01
N SER A 232 2.78 -4.44 12.31
CA SER A 232 1.91 -4.72 13.45
C SER A 232 2.81 -4.82 14.67
N GLY A 233 2.44 -4.11 15.73
CA GLY A 233 3.24 -4.08 16.94
C GLY A 233 3.48 -5.49 17.48
N LEU A 234 4.72 -5.79 17.73
CA LEU A 234 5.14 -7.01 18.43
C LEU A 234 4.81 -6.94 19.94
N GLY A 235 4.03 -5.93 20.35
CA GLY A 235 3.73 -5.67 21.76
C GLY A 235 5.02 -5.49 22.57
N VAL A 236 5.07 -6.13 23.72
CA VAL A 236 6.25 -6.09 24.62
C VAL A 236 7.49 -6.70 23.95
N MET A 237 7.33 -7.65 23.04
CA MET A 237 8.46 -8.29 22.33
C MET A 237 9.27 -7.31 21.47
N ALA A 238 8.66 -6.21 21.00
CA ALA A 238 9.37 -5.19 20.23
C ALA A 238 10.58 -4.58 20.97
N HIS A 239 10.60 -4.63 22.29
CA HIS A 239 11.69 -4.11 23.13
C HIS A 239 12.86 -5.10 23.26
N TYR A 240 12.66 -6.37 22.93
CA TYR A 240 13.65 -7.44 23.12
C TYR A 240 14.20 -8.02 21.82
N LEU A 241 13.62 -7.62 20.68
CA LEU A 241 14.02 -8.13 19.37
C LEU A 241 14.75 -7.04 18.59
N ASP A 242 15.86 -7.42 17.98
CA ASP A 242 16.42 -6.65 16.88
C ASP A 242 15.67 -7.02 15.58
N PRO A 243 14.85 -6.10 15.03
CA PRO A 243 14.07 -6.39 13.85
C PRO A 243 14.91 -6.76 12.62
N LEU A 244 16.11 -6.17 12.49
CA LEU A 244 16.99 -6.45 11.35
C LEU A 244 17.53 -7.87 11.40
N SER A 245 18.07 -8.31 12.55
CA SER A 245 18.55 -9.68 12.72
C SER A 245 17.47 -10.74 12.47
N VAL A 246 16.21 -10.47 12.87
CA VAL A 246 15.09 -11.38 12.56
C VAL A 246 14.85 -11.46 11.06
N LEU A 247 14.88 -10.34 10.36
CA LEU A 247 14.68 -10.31 8.90
C LEU A 247 15.86 -10.95 8.17
N GLU A 248 17.09 -10.71 8.57
CA GLU A 248 18.30 -11.35 8.01
C GLU A 248 18.23 -12.87 8.14
N SER A 249 17.85 -13.37 9.30
CA SER A 249 17.67 -14.81 9.54
C SER A 249 16.53 -15.44 8.72
N ALA A 250 15.48 -14.68 8.43
CA ALA A 250 14.32 -15.15 7.67
C ALA A 250 14.51 -15.01 6.14
N ALA A 251 15.29 -14.04 5.68
CA ALA A 251 15.45 -13.67 4.28
C ALA A 251 15.77 -14.85 3.33
N PRO A 252 16.66 -15.81 3.67
CA PRO A 252 16.95 -16.96 2.80
C PRO A 252 15.76 -17.90 2.57
N ARG A 253 14.72 -17.82 3.41
CA ARG A 253 13.52 -18.67 3.34
C ARG A 253 12.33 -17.98 2.71
N VAL A 254 12.44 -16.70 2.37
CA VAL A 254 11.40 -15.97 1.66
C VAL A 254 11.33 -16.51 0.23
N ARG A 255 10.17 -17.04 -0.15
CA ARG A 255 9.97 -17.52 -1.53
C ARG A 255 10.04 -16.33 -2.49
N LEU A 256 10.88 -16.44 -3.48
CA LEU A 256 11.02 -15.44 -4.52
C LEU A 256 10.27 -15.88 -5.79
N PRO A 257 9.61 -14.95 -6.50
CA PRO A 257 9.20 -15.15 -7.88
C PRO A 257 10.39 -15.47 -8.79
N ALA A 258 10.15 -16.21 -9.86
CA ALA A 258 11.20 -16.61 -10.80
C ALA A 258 11.88 -15.39 -11.45
N CYS A 259 11.12 -14.32 -11.71
CA CYS A 259 11.64 -13.08 -12.26
C CYS A 259 12.73 -12.40 -11.42
N PHE A 260 12.79 -12.65 -10.10
CA PHE A 260 13.85 -12.13 -9.23
C PHE A 260 15.06 -13.07 -9.14
N GLY A 261 14.84 -14.40 -9.28
CA GLY A 261 15.92 -15.38 -9.33
C GLY A 261 16.72 -15.31 -10.63
N ALA A 262 16.08 -14.95 -11.72
CA ALA A 262 16.73 -14.75 -13.03
C ALA A 262 17.70 -13.56 -13.04
N CYS A 263 17.69 -12.72 -12.02
CA CYS A 263 18.63 -11.59 -11.88
C CYS A 263 19.97 -11.99 -11.21
N SER A 264 20.15 -13.23 -10.75
CA SER A 264 21.48 -13.76 -10.44
C SER A 264 22.16 -14.17 -11.74
N GLN A 265 23.40 -13.73 -11.97
CA GLN A 265 24.11 -13.81 -13.26
C GLN A 265 24.14 -15.22 -13.91
N GLU A 266 24.03 -16.28 -13.14
CA GLU A 266 24.07 -17.68 -13.64
C GLU A 266 22.68 -18.23 -14.06
N ALA A 267 21.59 -17.73 -13.47
CA ALA A 267 20.23 -18.07 -13.90
C ALA A 267 19.77 -17.25 -15.12
N SER A 268 20.44 -16.11 -15.38
CA SER A 268 20.00 -15.17 -16.41
C SER A 268 20.27 -15.65 -17.83
N GLU A 269 21.40 -16.31 -18.11
CA GLU A 269 21.72 -16.75 -19.46
C GLU A 269 20.84 -17.89 -19.95
N ALA A 270 20.62 -18.92 -19.13
CA ALA A 270 19.79 -20.07 -19.51
C ALA A 270 18.32 -19.68 -19.65
N THR A 271 17.82 -18.83 -18.74
CA THR A 271 16.43 -18.36 -18.77
C THR A 271 16.19 -17.31 -19.87
N LEU A 272 17.14 -16.41 -20.12
CA LEU A 272 17.13 -15.48 -21.25
C LEU A 272 17.16 -16.20 -22.58
N LEU A 273 18.00 -17.24 -22.72
CA LEU A 273 18.06 -18.09 -23.90
C LEU A 273 16.76 -18.89 -24.10
N ASP A 274 16.15 -19.40 -23.05
CA ASP A 274 14.88 -20.11 -23.15
C ASP A 274 13.72 -19.17 -23.53
N HIS A 275 13.66 -17.98 -22.96
CA HIS A 275 12.70 -16.94 -23.36
C HIS A 275 12.97 -16.44 -24.78
N TYR A 276 14.23 -16.18 -25.14
CA TYR A 276 14.59 -15.80 -26.49
C TYR A 276 14.14 -16.85 -27.53
N ARG A 277 14.32 -18.16 -27.23
CA ARG A 277 13.89 -19.26 -28.10
C ARG A 277 12.37 -19.37 -28.25
N ARG A 278 11.60 -18.85 -27.31
CA ARG A 278 10.12 -18.84 -27.35
C ARG A 278 9.52 -17.60 -28.03
N LEU A 279 10.35 -16.60 -28.30
CA LEU A 279 9.91 -15.43 -29.06
C LEU A 279 9.73 -15.78 -30.53
N ASP A 280 8.81 -15.08 -31.19
CA ASP A 280 8.71 -15.18 -32.65
C ASP A 280 9.98 -14.61 -33.34
N PRO A 281 10.26 -15.01 -34.59
CA PRO A 281 11.49 -14.60 -35.30
C PRO A 281 11.66 -13.08 -35.41
N SER A 282 10.58 -12.31 -35.46
CA SER A 282 10.65 -10.83 -35.54
C SER A 282 11.09 -10.22 -34.21
N ALA A 283 10.57 -10.73 -33.10
CA ALA A 283 10.95 -10.31 -31.75
C ALA A 283 12.40 -10.74 -31.40
N GLN A 284 12.84 -11.90 -31.88
CA GLN A 284 14.21 -12.36 -31.76
C GLN A 284 15.19 -11.44 -32.51
N GLY A 285 14.85 -11.03 -33.72
CA GLY A 285 15.64 -10.10 -34.52
C GLY A 285 15.75 -8.71 -33.90
N LEU A 286 14.69 -8.20 -33.29
CA LEU A 286 14.68 -6.93 -32.56
C LEU A 286 15.58 -6.98 -31.31
N MET A 287 15.50 -8.06 -30.52
CA MET A 287 16.36 -8.22 -29.35
C MET A 287 17.83 -8.35 -29.73
N PHE A 288 18.16 -9.08 -30.80
CA PHE A 288 19.53 -9.22 -31.28
C PHE A 288 20.10 -7.86 -31.71
N GLY A 289 19.35 -7.09 -32.50
CA GLY A 289 19.78 -5.75 -32.93
C GLY A 289 19.88 -4.73 -31.79
N MET A 290 19.17 -4.90 -30.69
CA MET A 290 19.34 -4.10 -29.46
C MET A 290 20.61 -4.51 -28.70
N ALA A 291 20.90 -5.80 -28.61
CA ALA A 291 22.10 -6.31 -27.96
C ALA A 291 23.38 -5.87 -28.68
N GLU A 292 23.40 -5.93 -30.02
CA GLU A 292 24.53 -5.42 -30.83
C GLU A 292 24.78 -3.92 -30.62
N ARG A 293 23.72 -3.10 -30.55
CA ARG A 293 23.88 -1.66 -30.28
C ARG A 293 24.39 -1.34 -28.89
N LEU A 294 24.01 -2.16 -27.88
CA LEU A 294 24.49 -2.02 -26.50
C LEU A 294 25.95 -2.51 -26.35
N ALA A 295 26.39 -3.45 -27.18
CA ALA A 295 27.76 -3.98 -27.17
C ALA A 295 28.75 -3.07 -27.96
N ALA A 296 28.22 -2.22 -28.83
CA ALA A 296 29.03 -1.32 -29.67
C ALA A 296 29.20 0.10 -29.10
N GLY A 297 28.54 0.45 -27.99
CA GLY A 297 28.62 1.75 -27.32
C GLY A 297 29.18 1.64 -25.92
#